data_f8be708bd5dbff550a69051cf99da1b0
#
_entry.id   f8be708bd5dbff550a69051cf99da1b0
#
_cell.length_a   1.000
_cell.length_b   1.000
_cell.length_c   1.000
_cell.angle_alpha   90.00
_cell.angle_beta   90.00
_cell.angle_gamma   90.00
#
_symmetry.space_group_name_H-M   'P 1'
#
loop_
_entity.id
_entity.type
_entity.pdbx_description
1 polymer ?
#
loop_
_entity_poly.entity_id
_entity_poly.type
_entity_poly.pdbx_seq_one_letter_code
_entity_poly.pdbx_strand_id
1 'polypeptide(L)'
;MNRWEWRTFGAADGVFGGRPPERVQESDELYVLSVARGDTVKVRDGLMDVKRLEQVNDDGLEQWAPVLKAEFPLSAEQVRSILEGLRVPVPQLDRAAYNLDDFVRGRSDLLAVPVHKHRSRYTVGDCMAELTEVTTEHGSTRTVAVEFEDADRVIAVVRRLGLADRANTSYPRGLKALVGFGAGRYAVIDVGTNSVKFHIG
;
A
#
# COMPACT_ATOMS: atom_id res chain seq x y z
N MET A 1 -10.88 14.67 -0.25
CA MET A 1 -10.92 14.71 -1.71
C MET A 1 -10.31 13.41 -2.22
N ASN A 2 -11.03 12.68 -3.07
CA ASN A 2 -10.60 11.39 -3.60
C ASN A 2 -9.56 11.61 -4.68
N ARG A 3 -8.54 10.74 -4.72
CA ARG A 3 -7.48 10.83 -5.72
C ARG A 3 -7.27 9.50 -6.40
N TRP A 4 -7.02 9.56 -7.70
CA TRP A 4 -6.49 8.46 -8.47
C TRP A 4 -5.01 8.32 -8.19
N GLU A 5 -4.56 7.11 -7.93
CA GLU A 5 -3.16 6.77 -7.69
C GLU A 5 -2.73 5.67 -8.65
N TRP A 6 -1.57 5.88 -9.25
CA TRP A 6 -0.79 4.85 -9.88
C TRP A 6 0.51 4.68 -9.08
N ARG A 7 0.86 3.44 -8.80
CA ARG A 7 2.07 3.13 -8.04
C ARG A 7 2.72 1.86 -8.54
N THR A 8 4.06 1.84 -8.57
CA THR A 8 4.83 0.62 -8.82
C THR A 8 5.91 0.43 -7.77
N PHE A 9 6.31 -0.82 -7.56
CA PHE A 9 7.41 -1.22 -6.69
C PHE A 9 8.55 -1.79 -7.53
N GLY A 10 9.79 -1.70 -7.01
CA GLY A 10 11.02 -2.13 -7.66
C GLY A 10 11.87 -0.98 -8.17
N ALA A 11 12.96 -1.31 -8.86
CA ALA A 11 13.90 -0.31 -9.35
C ALA A 11 13.23 0.68 -10.32
N ALA A 12 13.43 1.94 -10.06
CA ALA A 12 12.94 3.06 -10.88
C ALA A 12 14.00 4.16 -10.97
N ASP A 13 15.25 3.76 -11.21
CA ASP A 13 16.37 4.67 -11.30
C ASP A 13 16.20 5.61 -12.49
N GLY A 14 16.51 6.89 -12.26
CA GLY A 14 16.45 7.90 -13.31
C GLY A 14 15.07 8.34 -13.76
N VAL A 15 13.99 7.84 -13.17
CA VAL A 15 12.59 8.16 -13.55
C VAL A 15 12.32 9.67 -13.61
N PHE A 16 12.91 10.44 -12.70
CA PHE A 16 12.76 11.90 -12.69
C PHE A 16 13.92 12.66 -13.39
N GLY A 17 14.76 11.95 -14.17
CA GLY A 17 15.78 12.56 -15.03
C GLY A 17 16.83 13.38 -14.28
N GLY A 18 17.17 13.02 -13.06
CA GLY A 18 18.15 13.75 -12.24
C GLY A 18 17.64 15.09 -11.68
N ARG A 19 16.34 15.39 -11.81
CA ARG A 19 15.76 16.60 -11.19
C ARG A 19 15.91 16.51 -9.67
N PRO A 20 16.27 17.63 -9.00
CA PRO A 20 16.18 17.68 -7.55
C PRO A 20 14.71 17.57 -7.11
N PRO A 21 14.42 16.86 -6.01
CA PRO A 21 13.08 16.84 -5.45
C PRO A 21 12.68 18.21 -4.90
N GLU A 22 11.40 18.57 -5.01
CA GLU A 22 10.84 19.78 -4.41
C GLU A 22 10.79 19.69 -2.89
N ARG A 23 10.63 18.47 -2.39
CA ARG A 23 10.60 18.19 -0.95
C ARG A 23 11.13 16.78 -0.67
N VAL A 24 11.94 16.67 0.37
CA VAL A 24 12.35 15.39 0.96
C VAL A 24 11.75 15.27 2.35
N GLN A 25 11.26 14.09 2.70
CA GLN A 25 10.66 13.81 4.01
C GLN A 25 10.95 12.38 4.42
N GLU A 26 11.38 12.20 5.65
CA GLU A 26 11.45 10.91 6.33
C GLU A 26 10.24 10.71 7.22
N SER A 27 9.82 9.47 7.35
CA SER A 27 8.75 9.10 8.28
C SER A 27 8.84 7.63 8.65
N ASP A 28 8.49 7.34 9.92
CA ASP A 28 8.24 6.01 10.42
C ASP A 28 6.73 5.80 10.48
N GLU A 29 6.27 4.76 9.81
CA GLU A 29 4.85 4.42 9.72
C GLU A 29 4.67 2.94 10.09
N LEU A 30 3.55 2.59 10.68
CA LEU A 30 3.19 1.21 10.97
C LEU A 30 1.98 0.83 10.12
N TYR A 31 2.17 -0.06 9.16
CA TYR A 31 1.08 -0.55 8.31
C TYR A 31 0.41 -1.77 8.93
N VAL A 32 -0.91 -1.83 8.87
CA VAL A 32 -1.68 -3.02 9.20
C VAL A 32 -2.10 -3.69 7.90
N LEU A 33 -1.48 -4.81 7.59
CA LEU A 33 -1.76 -5.61 6.41
C LEU A 33 -2.78 -6.69 6.74
N SER A 34 -3.67 -6.99 5.81
CA SER A 34 -4.65 -8.06 5.88
C SER A 34 -4.34 -9.14 4.85
N VAL A 35 -4.64 -10.42 5.14
CA VAL A 35 -4.55 -11.49 4.14
C VAL A 35 -5.47 -11.24 2.95
N ALA A 36 -6.59 -10.55 3.15
CA ALA A 36 -7.52 -10.13 2.10
C ALA A 36 -7.02 -8.88 1.35
N ARG A 37 -7.72 -8.48 0.29
CA ARG A 37 -7.62 -7.15 -0.29
C ARG A 37 -8.54 -6.22 0.47
N GLY A 38 -8.04 -5.08 0.90
CA GLY A 38 -8.81 -4.14 1.69
C GLY A 38 -8.25 -2.73 1.66
N ASP A 39 -8.72 -1.94 2.59
CA ASP A 39 -8.32 -0.57 2.80
C ASP A 39 -6.82 -0.47 3.12
N THR A 40 -6.24 0.70 2.89
CA THR A 40 -4.90 1.03 3.38
C THR A 40 -5.02 1.55 4.81
N VAL A 41 -4.49 0.80 5.76
CA VAL A 41 -4.53 1.10 7.20
C VAL A 41 -3.12 1.29 7.70
N LYS A 42 -2.85 2.43 8.34
CA LYS A 42 -1.55 2.73 8.92
C LYS A 42 -1.64 3.63 10.14
N VAL A 43 -0.60 3.58 10.96
CA VAL A 43 -0.36 4.54 12.04
C VAL A 43 0.83 5.40 11.65
N ARG A 44 0.67 6.72 11.75
CA ARG A 44 1.73 7.70 11.55
C ARG A 44 1.54 8.84 12.54
N ASP A 45 2.62 9.28 13.18
CA ASP A 45 2.60 10.37 14.17
C ASP A 45 1.58 10.12 15.30
N GLY A 46 1.41 8.85 15.71
CA GLY A 46 0.43 8.44 16.74
C GLY A 46 -1.02 8.41 16.26
N LEU A 47 -1.29 8.72 14.98
CA LEU A 47 -2.64 8.75 14.41
C LEU A 47 -2.90 7.52 13.55
N MET A 48 -4.06 6.89 13.76
CA MET A 48 -4.65 5.94 12.81
C MET A 48 -5.11 6.69 11.55
N ASP A 49 -4.64 6.27 10.39
CA ASP A 49 -4.98 6.85 9.08
C ASP A 49 -5.46 5.73 8.16
N VAL A 50 -6.70 5.82 7.70
CA VAL A 50 -7.34 4.81 6.85
C VAL A 50 -7.79 5.43 5.54
N LYS A 51 -7.35 4.83 4.43
CA LYS A 51 -7.85 5.14 3.10
C LYS A 51 -8.61 3.94 2.54
N ARG A 52 -9.81 4.18 2.04
CA ARG A 52 -10.66 3.19 1.38
C ARG A 52 -10.42 3.18 -0.11
N LEU A 53 -10.35 1.98 -0.69
CA LEU A 53 -10.39 1.81 -2.14
C LEU A 53 -11.84 1.95 -2.61
N GLU A 54 -12.15 3.06 -3.28
CA GLU A 54 -13.49 3.36 -3.80
C GLU A 54 -13.77 2.63 -5.12
N GLN A 55 -12.82 2.70 -6.04
CA GLN A 55 -12.95 2.07 -7.35
C GLN A 55 -11.61 1.84 -8.05
N VAL A 56 -11.64 1.00 -9.06
CA VAL A 56 -10.54 0.76 -10.00
C VAL A 56 -11.10 1.01 -11.40
N ASN A 57 -10.43 1.82 -12.22
CA ASN A 57 -10.86 2.08 -13.59
C ASN A 57 -10.29 1.04 -14.58
N ASP A 58 -10.66 1.17 -15.86
CA ASP A 58 -10.24 0.24 -16.92
C ASP A 58 -8.71 0.25 -17.16
N ASP A 59 -8.01 1.34 -16.83
CA ASP A 59 -6.55 1.43 -16.88
C ASP A 59 -5.87 0.82 -15.64
N GLY A 60 -6.64 0.30 -14.69
CA GLY A 60 -6.15 -0.28 -13.45
C GLY A 60 -5.72 0.75 -12.39
N LEU A 61 -6.04 2.04 -12.56
CA LEU A 61 -5.84 3.05 -11.53
C LEU A 61 -6.77 2.79 -10.35
N GLU A 62 -6.25 3.00 -9.16
CA GLU A 62 -7.00 2.88 -7.92
C GLU A 62 -7.37 4.28 -7.39
N GLN A 63 -8.66 4.48 -7.08
CA GLN A 63 -9.13 5.69 -6.44
C GLN A 63 -9.26 5.49 -4.94
N TRP A 64 -8.58 6.33 -4.17
CA TRP A 64 -8.52 6.23 -2.72
C TRP A 64 -9.18 7.43 -2.04
N ALA A 65 -10.04 7.14 -1.04
CA ALA A 65 -10.70 8.13 -0.19
C ALA A 65 -10.18 8.04 1.24
N PRO A 66 -9.79 9.15 1.89
CA PRO A 66 -9.52 9.15 3.32
C PRO A 66 -10.86 8.99 4.07
N VAL A 67 -10.96 7.95 4.92
CA VAL A 67 -12.21 7.64 5.65
C VAL A 67 -12.08 7.73 7.16
N LEU A 68 -10.86 7.63 7.68
CA LEU A 68 -10.59 7.79 9.12
C LEU A 68 -9.24 8.46 9.33
N LYS A 69 -9.20 9.42 10.26
CA LYS A 69 -7.98 9.91 10.89
C LYS A 69 -8.31 10.16 12.35
N ALA A 70 -7.73 9.37 13.25
CA ALA A 70 -8.07 9.38 14.67
C ALA A 70 -6.87 9.14 15.57
N GLU A 71 -6.87 9.77 16.73
CA GLU A 71 -5.93 9.49 17.82
C GLU A 71 -6.31 8.22 18.55
N PHE A 72 -5.32 7.56 19.16
CA PHE A 72 -5.60 6.46 20.09
C PHE A 72 -5.93 7.00 21.48
N PRO A 73 -6.78 6.27 22.24
CA PRO A 73 -7.41 5.01 21.91
C PRO A 73 -8.63 5.17 20.98
N LEU A 74 -8.87 4.17 20.14
CA LEU A 74 -9.99 4.12 19.20
C LEU A 74 -11.27 3.62 19.88
N SER A 75 -12.44 4.07 19.42
CA SER A 75 -13.73 3.50 19.83
C SER A 75 -13.99 2.13 19.19
N ALA A 76 -14.92 1.35 19.76
CA ALA A 76 -15.35 0.07 19.20
C ALA A 76 -15.88 0.21 17.76
N GLU A 77 -16.58 1.31 17.44
CA GLU A 77 -17.09 1.59 16.10
C GLU A 77 -15.95 1.83 15.10
N GLN A 78 -14.94 2.61 15.48
CA GLN A 78 -13.75 2.84 14.66
C GLN A 78 -12.99 1.54 14.40
N VAL A 79 -12.77 0.72 15.42
CA VAL A 79 -12.11 -0.59 15.27
C VAL A 79 -12.93 -1.51 14.35
N ARG A 80 -14.25 -1.55 14.51
CA ARG A 80 -15.15 -2.31 13.61
C ARG A 80 -14.98 -1.87 12.16
N SER A 81 -15.07 -0.58 11.89
CA SER A 81 -14.93 0.00 10.55
C SER A 81 -13.56 -0.34 9.92
N ILE A 82 -12.48 -0.32 10.72
CA ILE A 82 -11.13 -0.70 10.27
C ILE A 82 -11.08 -2.19 9.87
N LEU A 83 -11.59 -3.09 10.73
CA LEU A 83 -11.54 -4.53 10.47
C LEU A 83 -12.43 -4.92 9.29
N GLU A 84 -13.60 -4.31 9.14
CA GLU A 84 -14.47 -4.47 7.97
C GLU A 84 -13.79 -3.97 6.69
N GLY A 85 -13.12 -2.81 6.73
CA GLY A 85 -12.33 -2.29 5.62
C GLY A 85 -11.15 -3.19 5.25
N LEU A 86 -10.52 -3.83 6.22
CA LEU A 86 -9.49 -4.85 6.01
C LEU A 86 -10.05 -6.20 5.55
N ARG A 87 -11.38 -6.36 5.54
CA ARG A 87 -12.11 -7.58 5.15
C ARG A 87 -11.71 -8.80 5.98
N VAL A 88 -11.60 -8.60 7.28
CA VAL A 88 -11.32 -9.65 8.25
C VAL A 88 -12.44 -9.76 9.27
N PRO A 89 -12.62 -10.92 9.94
CA PRO A 89 -13.63 -11.08 10.97
C PRO A 89 -13.50 -10.05 12.09
N VAL A 90 -14.63 -9.46 12.47
CA VAL A 90 -14.70 -8.52 13.60
C VAL A 90 -14.99 -9.34 14.87
N PRO A 91 -14.09 -9.32 15.88
CA PRO A 91 -14.36 -9.98 17.15
C PRO A 91 -15.43 -9.24 17.95
N GLN A 92 -15.86 -9.83 19.07
CA GLN A 92 -16.67 -9.08 20.02
C GLN A 92 -15.86 -7.91 20.59
N LEU A 93 -16.39 -6.70 20.44
CA LEU A 93 -15.80 -5.47 20.92
C LEU A 93 -16.60 -5.01 22.15
N ASP A 94 -16.10 -5.33 23.33
CA ASP A 94 -16.79 -5.13 24.63
C ASP A 94 -16.17 -4.00 25.46
N ARG A 95 -15.11 -3.34 24.97
CA ARG A 95 -14.47 -2.21 25.62
C ARG A 95 -14.84 -0.90 24.96
N ALA A 96 -14.78 0.19 25.75
CA ALA A 96 -15.03 1.54 25.27
C ALA A 96 -13.85 2.10 24.44
N ALA A 97 -12.63 1.56 24.66
CA ALA A 97 -11.40 2.10 24.08
C ALA A 97 -10.41 0.98 23.73
N TYR A 98 -9.72 1.13 22.59
CA TYR A 98 -8.81 0.15 22.01
C TYR A 98 -7.53 0.81 21.54
N ASN A 99 -6.38 0.24 21.92
CA ASN A 99 -5.10 0.51 21.28
C ASN A 99 -4.89 -0.44 20.11
N LEU A 100 -3.88 -0.22 19.27
CA LEU A 100 -3.63 -1.03 18.09
C LEU A 100 -3.46 -2.53 18.44
N ASP A 101 -2.67 -2.82 19.46
CA ASP A 101 -2.39 -4.20 19.91
C ASP A 101 -3.66 -4.96 20.33
N ASP A 102 -4.67 -4.28 20.79
CA ASP A 102 -5.93 -4.90 21.27
C ASP A 102 -6.70 -5.62 20.18
N PHE A 103 -6.52 -5.23 18.92
CA PHE A 103 -7.23 -5.83 17.78
C PHE A 103 -6.34 -6.37 16.65
N VAL A 104 -5.01 -6.22 16.78
CA VAL A 104 -4.06 -6.75 15.79
C VAL A 104 -3.24 -7.92 16.34
N ARG A 105 -2.82 -7.83 17.62
CA ARG A 105 -1.93 -8.84 18.22
C ARG A 105 -2.57 -10.22 18.28
N GLY A 106 -1.78 -11.25 17.90
CA GLY A 106 -2.20 -12.65 17.96
C GLY A 106 -3.13 -13.11 16.85
N ARG A 107 -3.39 -12.26 15.85
CA ARG A 107 -4.19 -12.60 14.67
C ARG A 107 -3.29 -13.11 13.55
N SER A 108 -3.70 -14.21 12.91
CA SER A 108 -3.01 -14.75 11.74
C SER A 108 -3.45 -14.09 10.41
N ASP A 109 -4.59 -13.40 10.41
CA ASP A 109 -5.16 -12.72 9.27
C ASP A 109 -4.72 -11.25 9.15
N LEU A 110 -3.98 -10.73 10.13
CA LEU A 110 -3.40 -9.39 10.15
C LEU A 110 -1.91 -9.42 10.46
N LEU A 111 -1.17 -8.48 9.90
CA LEU A 111 0.25 -8.25 10.20
C LEU A 111 0.53 -6.76 10.33
N ALA A 112 1.09 -6.35 11.48
CA ALA A 112 1.62 -5.01 11.66
C ALA A 112 3.07 -4.95 11.17
N VAL A 113 3.35 -4.07 10.21
CA VAL A 113 4.67 -3.93 9.58
C VAL A 113 5.21 -2.52 9.81
N PRO A 114 6.27 -2.37 10.61
CA PRO A 114 7.02 -1.11 10.69
C PRO A 114 7.69 -0.79 9.35
N VAL A 115 7.56 0.44 8.90
CA VAL A 115 8.07 0.90 7.61
C VAL A 115 8.76 2.25 7.79
N HIS A 116 10.05 2.29 7.54
CA HIS A 116 10.77 3.55 7.39
C HIS A 116 10.72 4.01 5.93
N LYS A 117 10.46 5.30 5.70
CA LYS A 117 10.35 5.90 4.37
C LYS A 117 11.24 7.12 4.25
N HIS A 118 12.05 7.13 3.19
CA HIS A 118 12.69 8.35 2.68
C HIS A 118 12.01 8.73 1.37
N ARG A 119 11.25 9.81 1.38
CA ARG A 119 10.32 10.20 0.31
C ARG A 119 10.77 11.48 -0.37
N SER A 120 11.05 11.39 -1.67
CA SER A 120 11.32 12.53 -2.57
C SER A 120 10.07 12.87 -3.37
N ARG A 121 9.61 14.12 -3.31
CA ARG A 121 8.39 14.58 -3.98
C ARG A 121 8.71 15.49 -5.14
N TYR A 122 7.87 15.39 -6.16
CA TYR A 122 7.98 16.12 -7.44
C TYR A 122 6.58 16.51 -7.90
N THR A 123 6.51 17.55 -8.74
CA THR A 123 5.33 17.88 -9.54
C THR A 123 5.64 17.60 -11.01
N VAL A 124 4.82 16.78 -11.65
CA VAL A 124 4.94 16.43 -13.07
C VAL A 124 3.58 16.56 -13.74
N GLY A 125 3.44 17.54 -14.64
CA GLY A 125 2.17 17.78 -15.34
C GLY A 125 0.99 18.00 -14.38
N ASP A 126 1.19 18.85 -13.36
CA ASP A 126 0.27 19.16 -12.26
C ASP A 126 -0.02 17.98 -11.30
N CYS A 127 0.40 16.76 -11.64
CA CYS A 127 0.26 15.61 -10.74
C CYS A 127 1.34 15.61 -9.66
N MET A 128 0.96 15.20 -8.46
CA MET A 128 1.94 14.86 -7.43
C MET A 128 2.60 13.55 -7.80
N ALA A 129 3.92 13.54 -7.81
CA ALA A 129 4.71 12.35 -8.04
C ALA A 129 5.71 12.16 -6.89
N GLU A 130 6.03 10.92 -6.57
CA GLU A 130 7.00 10.62 -5.53
C GLU A 130 7.88 9.43 -5.88
N LEU A 131 9.13 9.50 -5.46
CA LEU A 131 10.03 8.36 -5.32
C LEU A 131 10.23 8.13 -3.83
N THR A 132 9.94 6.92 -3.35
CA THR A 132 10.10 6.59 -1.93
C THR A 132 10.99 5.37 -1.78
N GLU A 133 12.04 5.50 -0.98
CA GLU A 133 12.77 4.36 -0.45
C GLU A 133 12.01 3.83 0.75
N VAL A 134 11.76 2.53 0.75
CA VAL A 134 10.94 1.82 1.73
C VAL A 134 11.81 0.77 2.39
N THR A 135 11.96 0.84 3.70
CA THR A 135 12.74 -0.12 4.48
C THR A 135 11.86 -0.76 5.55
N THR A 136 11.93 -2.07 5.66
CA THR A 136 11.28 -2.90 6.69
C THR A 136 12.32 -3.85 7.27
N GLU A 137 11.99 -4.56 8.33
CA GLU A 137 12.84 -5.63 8.87
C GLU A 137 13.07 -6.79 7.89
N HIS A 138 12.19 -6.94 6.89
CA HIS A 138 12.24 -8.00 5.87
C HIS A 138 13.00 -7.59 4.60
N GLY A 139 13.47 -6.35 4.51
CA GLY A 139 14.20 -5.84 3.35
C GLY A 139 13.78 -4.45 2.93
N SER A 140 14.37 -3.99 1.84
CA SER A 140 14.15 -2.65 1.30
C SER A 140 13.72 -2.71 -0.16
N THR A 141 12.95 -1.71 -0.58
CA THR A 141 12.53 -1.53 -1.97
C THR A 141 12.36 -0.05 -2.28
N ARG A 142 12.14 0.29 -3.54
CA ARG A 142 11.72 1.62 -3.97
C ARG A 142 10.33 1.56 -4.57
N THR A 143 9.60 2.66 -4.45
CA THR A 143 8.29 2.81 -5.09
C THR A 143 8.19 4.17 -5.74
N VAL A 144 7.61 4.20 -6.94
CA VAL A 144 7.21 5.42 -7.62
C VAL A 144 5.70 5.51 -7.61
N ALA A 145 5.16 6.68 -7.29
CA ALA A 145 3.73 6.93 -7.39
C ALA A 145 3.46 8.24 -8.12
N VAL A 146 2.28 8.28 -8.75
CA VAL A 146 1.69 9.47 -9.35
C VAL A 146 0.25 9.53 -8.86
N GLU A 147 -0.16 10.68 -8.31
CA GLU A 147 -1.52 10.87 -7.82
C GLU A 147 -2.10 12.22 -8.24
N PHE A 148 -3.39 12.22 -8.62
CA PHE A 148 -4.16 13.41 -8.95
C PHE A 148 -5.67 13.13 -8.88
N GLU A 149 -6.49 14.16 -9.00
CA GLU A 149 -7.96 14.04 -8.98
C GLU A 149 -8.51 13.51 -10.31
N ASP A 150 -7.79 13.72 -11.41
CA ASP A 150 -8.13 13.33 -12.77
C ASP A 150 -7.30 12.13 -13.21
N ALA A 151 -7.97 11.02 -13.55
CA ALA A 151 -7.35 9.76 -13.94
C ALA A 151 -6.53 9.89 -15.24
N ASP A 152 -7.06 10.63 -16.24
CA ASP A 152 -6.39 10.78 -17.53
C ASP A 152 -5.06 11.51 -17.39
N ARG A 153 -4.98 12.50 -16.50
CA ARG A 153 -3.75 13.19 -16.18
C ARG A 153 -2.74 12.27 -15.50
N VAL A 154 -3.18 11.41 -14.58
CA VAL A 154 -2.29 10.41 -13.96
C VAL A 154 -1.70 9.50 -15.03
N ILE A 155 -2.51 8.96 -15.93
CA ILE A 155 -2.07 8.09 -17.03
C ILE A 155 -1.10 8.83 -17.97
N ALA A 156 -1.40 10.08 -18.34
CA ALA A 156 -0.52 10.87 -19.18
C ALA A 156 0.87 11.06 -18.54
N VAL A 157 0.92 11.31 -17.23
CA VAL A 157 2.19 11.45 -16.49
C VAL A 157 2.92 10.11 -16.38
N VAL A 158 2.22 9.01 -16.10
CA VAL A 158 2.80 7.66 -16.06
C VAL A 158 3.47 7.31 -17.39
N ARG A 159 2.80 7.59 -18.53
CA ARG A 159 3.36 7.41 -19.88
C ARG A 159 4.58 8.30 -20.12
N ARG A 160 4.50 9.57 -19.74
CA ARG A 160 5.60 10.54 -19.85
C ARG A 160 6.84 10.13 -19.06
N LEU A 161 6.67 9.47 -17.92
CA LEU A 161 7.74 8.95 -17.08
C LEU A 161 8.29 7.61 -17.57
N GLY A 162 7.75 7.03 -18.66
CA GLY A 162 8.18 5.74 -19.19
C GLY A 162 7.80 4.55 -18.31
N LEU A 163 6.69 4.68 -17.55
CA LEU A 163 6.28 3.68 -16.56
C LEU A 163 5.03 2.87 -17.01
N ALA A 164 4.54 3.10 -18.23
CA ALA A 164 3.29 2.50 -18.71
C ALA A 164 3.30 0.96 -18.74
N ASP A 165 4.46 0.34 -18.95
CA ASP A 165 4.61 -1.13 -19.00
C ASP A 165 4.72 -1.76 -17.60
N ARG A 166 4.70 -0.96 -16.53
CA ARG A 166 4.76 -1.46 -15.15
C ARG A 166 3.37 -1.63 -14.57
N ALA A 167 3.19 -2.71 -13.83
CA ALA A 167 1.92 -2.96 -13.14
C ALA A 167 1.65 -1.93 -12.03
N ASN A 168 0.41 -1.42 -12.00
CA ASN A 168 -0.07 -0.66 -10.84
C ASN A 168 -0.19 -1.58 -9.62
N THR A 169 0.44 -1.19 -8.52
CA THR A 169 0.49 -1.98 -7.29
C THR A 169 0.27 -1.07 -6.09
N SER A 170 -0.85 -1.24 -5.37
CA SER A 170 -1.12 -0.45 -4.16
C SER A 170 -0.08 -0.70 -3.06
N TYR A 171 0.02 0.26 -2.13
CA TYR A 171 0.98 0.17 -1.04
C TYR A 171 0.81 -1.12 -0.22
N PRO A 172 -0.40 -1.53 0.22
CA PRO A 172 -0.58 -2.80 0.93
C PRO A 172 -0.15 -4.02 0.13
N ARG A 173 -0.40 -4.04 -1.20
CA ARG A 173 0.03 -5.17 -2.06
C ARG A 173 1.53 -5.25 -2.18
N GLY A 174 2.18 -4.11 -2.40
CA GLY A 174 3.65 -4.06 -2.49
C GLY A 174 4.33 -4.45 -1.18
N LEU A 175 3.83 -3.98 -0.04
CA LEU A 175 4.35 -4.37 1.26
C LEU A 175 4.13 -5.86 1.55
N LYS A 176 2.95 -6.41 1.25
CA LYS A 176 2.69 -7.85 1.40
C LYS A 176 3.69 -8.70 0.61
N ALA A 177 3.98 -8.31 -0.62
CA ALA A 177 4.99 -8.99 -1.44
C ALA A 177 6.40 -8.89 -0.82
N LEU A 178 6.77 -7.71 -0.30
CA LEU A 178 8.09 -7.48 0.33
C LEU A 178 8.29 -8.32 1.59
N VAL A 179 7.25 -8.43 2.44
CA VAL A 179 7.34 -9.15 3.71
C VAL A 179 6.86 -10.60 3.63
N GLY A 180 6.43 -11.08 2.47
CA GLY A 180 5.94 -12.45 2.28
C GLY A 180 4.60 -12.75 2.96
N PHE A 181 3.80 -11.72 3.30
CA PHE A 181 2.53 -11.92 4.00
C PHE A 181 1.37 -12.17 3.05
N GLY A 182 0.59 -13.22 3.31
CA GLY A 182 -0.55 -13.59 2.46
C GLY A 182 -0.15 -14.13 1.08
N ALA A 183 1.12 -14.39 0.85
CA ALA A 183 1.56 -15.21 -0.27
C ALA A 183 1.08 -16.64 0.00
N GLY A 184 0.00 -17.04 -0.65
CA GLY A 184 -0.39 -18.44 -0.69
C GLY A 184 0.79 -19.25 -1.24
N ARG A 185 1.01 -20.46 -0.72
CA ARG A 185 1.96 -21.39 -1.32
C ARG A 185 1.53 -21.63 -2.77
N TYR A 186 2.31 -21.16 -3.74
CA TYR A 186 2.07 -21.41 -5.14
C TYR A 186 2.82 -22.67 -5.52
N ALA A 187 2.10 -23.67 -6.02
CA ALA A 187 2.72 -24.72 -6.79
C ALA A 187 2.79 -24.24 -8.25
N VAL A 188 3.98 -23.99 -8.78
CA VAL A 188 4.18 -23.77 -10.21
C VAL A 188 4.33 -25.14 -10.83
N ILE A 189 3.34 -25.55 -11.64
CA ILE A 189 3.40 -26.77 -12.45
C ILE A 189 3.87 -26.31 -13.83
N ASP A 190 5.12 -26.56 -14.14
CA ASP A 190 5.65 -26.40 -15.51
C ASP A 190 5.39 -27.69 -16.29
N VAL A 191 4.46 -27.62 -17.23
CA VAL A 191 4.09 -28.73 -18.10
C VAL A 191 4.80 -28.55 -19.45
N GLY A 192 6.03 -29.02 -19.53
CA GLY A 192 6.71 -29.18 -20.81
C GLY A 192 6.24 -30.47 -21.54
N THR A 193 6.38 -30.51 -22.85
CA THR A 193 5.96 -31.65 -23.70
C THR A 193 6.62 -32.99 -23.32
N ASN A 194 7.69 -32.99 -22.53
CA ASN A 194 8.42 -34.19 -22.10
C ASN A 194 8.77 -34.25 -20.60
N SER A 195 8.32 -33.32 -19.79
CA SER A 195 8.61 -33.34 -18.36
C SER A 195 7.63 -32.48 -17.58
N VAL A 196 7.25 -32.95 -16.36
CA VAL A 196 6.48 -32.17 -15.37
C VAL A 196 7.44 -31.86 -14.22
N LYS A 197 7.69 -30.59 -13.94
CA LYS A 197 8.47 -30.15 -12.77
C LYS A 197 7.55 -29.50 -11.76
N PHE A 198 7.67 -29.90 -10.51
CA PHE A 198 6.98 -29.27 -9.38
C PHE A 198 7.95 -28.42 -8.60
N HIS A 199 7.61 -27.15 -8.38
CA HIS A 199 8.28 -26.27 -7.43
C HIS A 199 7.26 -25.87 -6.36
N ILE A 200 7.60 -26.16 -5.10
CA ILE A 200 6.84 -25.71 -3.93
C ILE A 200 7.73 -24.68 -3.24
N GLY A 201 7.27 -23.43 -3.19
CA GLY A 201 7.91 -22.33 -2.47
C GLY A 201 7.06 -21.89 -1.28
#